data_a9e78f0a444a6f7ccb5e71f754a520fc
#
_entry.id   a9e78f0a444a6f7ccb5e71f754a520fc
#
_cell.length_a   1.000
_cell.length_b   1.000
_cell.length_c   1.000
_cell.angle_alpha   90.00
_cell.angle_beta   90.00
_cell.angle_gamma   90.00
#
_symmetry.space_group_name_H-M   'P 1'
#
loop_
_entity.id
_entity.type
_entity.pdbx_description
1 polymer ?
#
loop_
_entity_poly.entity_id
_entity_poly.type
_entity_poly.pdbx_seq_one_letter_code
_entity_poly.pdbx_strand_id
1 'polypeptide(L)'
;NADKITLESMLNHTSGLGDYVGEHYHKLFKKPVGNKAILDTIKAQGVEFLPGEKTRYSNSGYYLLSRILEKVAKKPYNVLLKENITGKAGMKNTFSVLDHPTNVFKSYENNGGN
;
A
#
# COMPACT_ATOMS: atom_id res chain seq x y z
N ASN A 1 -14.68 16.05 1.42
CA ASN A 1 -14.14 15.48 2.69
C ASN A 1 -12.68 14.98 2.57
N ALA A 2 -12.12 14.90 1.36
CA ALA A 2 -10.72 14.50 1.18
C ALA A 2 -9.73 15.50 1.82
N ASP A 3 -10.11 16.74 1.93
CA ASP A 3 -9.38 17.83 2.60
C ASP A 3 -9.17 17.59 4.11
N LYS A 4 -9.97 16.71 4.72
CA LYS A 4 -9.89 16.33 6.13
C LYS A 4 -9.03 15.08 6.38
N ILE A 5 -8.55 14.42 5.33
CA ILE A 5 -7.68 13.24 5.47
C ILE A 5 -6.27 13.72 5.81
N THR A 6 -5.73 13.21 6.92
CA THR A 6 -4.36 13.49 7.37
C THR A 6 -3.47 12.26 7.22
N LEU A 7 -2.14 12.45 7.28
CA LEU A 7 -1.19 11.34 7.31
C LEU A 7 -1.45 10.42 8.51
N GLU A 8 -1.75 10.99 9.68
CA GLU A 8 -2.10 10.25 10.88
C GLU A 8 -3.36 9.40 10.68
N SER A 9 -4.40 9.96 10.07
CA SER A 9 -5.64 9.21 9.82
C SER A 9 -5.45 8.05 8.83
N MET A 10 -4.52 8.15 7.90
CA MET A 10 -4.14 7.04 7.02
C MET A 10 -3.33 5.98 7.76
N LEU A 11 -2.38 6.39 8.64
CA LEU A 11 -1.55 5.47 9.42
C LEU A 11 -2.37 4.63 10.40
N ASN A 12 -3.36 5.21 11.08
CA ASN A 12 -4.18 4.54 12.09
C ASN A 12 -5.53 4.01 11.56
N HIS A 13 -5.72 4.03 10.22
CA HIS A 13 -6.92 3.52 9.56
C HIS A 13 -8.23 4.25 9.93
N THR A 14 -8.15 5.54 10.23
CA THR A 14 -9.33 6.39 10.51
C THR A 14 -9.64 7.38 9.39
N SER A 15 -9.00 7.24 8.23
CA SER A 15 -9.16 8.16 7.10
C SER A 15 -10.52 8.11 6.40
N GLY A 16 -11.24 6.99 6.54
CA GLY A 16 -12.48 6.75 5.81
C GLY A 16 -12.31 6.35 4.35
N LEU A 17 -11.07 6.24 3.86
CA LEU A 17 -10.82 5.79 2.48
C LEU A 17 -11.32 4.38 2.25
N GLY A 18 -12.00 4.15 1.13
CA GLY A 18 -12.34 2.82 0.65
C GLY A 18 -11.09 1.96 0.40
N ASP A 19 -11.23 0.63 0.44
CA ASP A 19 -10.11 -0.29 0.22
C ASP A 19 -10.06 -0.75 -1.23
N TYR A 20 -9.00 -0.38 -1.97
CA TYR A 20 -8.83 -0.79 -3.36
C TYR A 20 -8.55 -2.30 -3.51
N VAL A 21 -8.15 -2.98 -2.44
CA VAL A 21 -7.90 -4.44 -2.40
C VAL A 21 -9.16 -5.27 -2.14
N GLY A 22 -10.36 -4.66 -2.10
CA GLY A 22 -11.64 -5.35 -1.90
C GLY A 22 -11.99 -6.38 -3.00
N GLU A 23 -13.24 -6.86 -3.02
CA GLU A 23 -13.74 -7.94 -3.90
C GLU A 23 -13.41 -7.77 -5.39
N HIS A 24 -13.23 -6.54 -5.84
CA HIS A 24 -12.88 -6.22 -7.23
C HIS A 24 -11.38 -6.38 -7.54
N TYR A 25 -10.53 -6.50 -6.52
CA TYR A 25 -9.08 -6.59 -6.71
C TYR A 25 -8.68 -7.74 -7.63
N HIS A 26 -9.18 -8.94 -7.36
CA HIS A 26 -8.88 -10.13 -8.17
C HIS A 26 -9.45 -10.07 -9.59
N LYS A 27 -10.49 -9.29 -9.82
CA LYS A 27 -11.07 -9.06 -11.15
C LYS A 27 -10.26 -8.03 -11.94
N LEU A 28 -9.82 -6.98 -11.28
CA LEU A 28 -9.06 -5.87 -11.88
C LEU A 28 -7.57 -6.21 -12.07
N PHE A 29 -7.00 -7.03 -11.18
CA PHE A 29 -5.56 -7.23 -11.05
C PHE A 29 -5.10 -8.66 -11.35
N LYS A 30 -5.68 -9.29 -12.36
CA LYS A 30 -5.14 -10.55 -12.93
C LYS A 30 -3.74 -10.37 -13.54
N LYS A 31 -3.31 -9.13 -13.74
CA LYS A 31 -1.99 -8.74 -14.26
C LYS A 31 -1.44 -7.59 -13.41
N PRO A 32 -0.12 -7.39 -13.36
CA PRO A 32 0.46 -6.23 -12.72
C PRO A 32 -0.15 -4.94 -13.25
N VAL A 33 -0.66 -4.09 -12.37
CA VAL A 33 -1.25 -2.79 -12.71
C VAL A 33 -0.34 -1.64 -12.31
N GLY A 34 -0.28 -0.64 -13.17
CA GLY A 34 0.49 0.57 -12.89
C GLY A 34 -0.15 1.45 -11.81
N ASN A 35 0.68 2.30 -11.22
CA ASN A 35 0.26 3.22 -10.16
C ASN A 35 -0.96 4.08 -10.52
N LYS A 36 -1.07 4.48 -11.79
CA LYS A 36 -2.21 5.28 -12.25
C LYS A 36 -3.53 4.54 -12.05
N ALA A 37 -3.61 3.27 -12.42
CA ALA A 37 -4.83 2.48 -12.29
C ALA A 37 -5.25 2.30 -10.82
N ILE A 38 -4.28 2.10 -9.92
CA ILE A 38 -4.54 2.01 -8.47
C ILE A 38 -5.06 3.35 -7.94
N LEU A 39 -4.42 4.46 -8.29
CA LEU A 39 -4.86 5.79 -7.87
C LEU A 39 -6.25 6.14 -8.40
N ASP A 40 -6.55 5.81 -9.65
CA ASP A 40 -7.88 6.03 -10.24
C ASP A 40 -8.95 5.19 -9.52
N THR A 41 -8.62 3.95 -9.12
CA THR A 41 -9.52 3.09 -8.33
C THR A 41 -9.79 3.69 -6.95
N ILE A 42 -8.75 4.12 -6.22
CA ILE A 42 -8.89 4.76 -4.91
C ILE A 42 -9.74 6.02 -5.01
N LYS A 43 -9.50 6.84 -6.04
CA LYS A 43 -10.28 8.06 -6.30
C LYS A 43 -11.75 7.76 -6.59
N ALA A 44 -12.02 6.72 -7.37
CA ALA A 44 -13.38 6.31 -7.71
C ALA A 44 -14.16 5.79 -6.50
N GLN A 45 -13.50 5.06 -5.58
CA GLN A 45 -14.12 4.59 -4.34
C GLN A 45 -14.43 5.73 -3.36
N GLY A 46 -13.59 6.76 -3.34
CA GLY A 46 -13.78 7.93 -2.49
C GLY A 46 -13.66 7.65 -1.01
N VAL A 47 -14.48 8.35 -0.22
CA VAL A 47 -14.49 8.30 1.26
C VAL A 47 -15.81 7.70 1.73
N GLU A 48 -15.75 6.61 2.48
CA GLU A 48 -16.93 5.86 2.96
C GLU A 48 -17.50 6.38 4.28
N PHE A 49 -16.68 7.07 5.09
CA PHE A 49 -17.09 7.73 6.33
C PHE A 49 -16.18 8.94 6.59
N LEU A 50 -16.60 9.83 7.47
CA LEU A 50 -15.82 11.03 7.80
C LEU A 50 -14.50 10.65 8.50
N PRO A 51 -13.36 11.25 8.11
CA PRO A 51 -12.09 11.03 8.79
C PRO A 51 -12.20 11.24 10.30
N GLY A 52 -11.75 10.26 11.06
CA GLY A 52 -11.83 10.24 12.54
C GLY A 52 -13.13 9.68 13.13
N GLU A 53 -14.16 9.45 12.33
CA GLU A 53 -15.45 8.94 12.83
C GLU A 53 -15.36 7.50 13.35
N LYS A 54 -14.60 6.66 12.66
CA LYS A 54 -14.38 5.26 13.05
C LYS A 54 -13.09 4.71 12.48
N THR A 55 -12.71 3.50 12.90
CA THR A 55 -11.54 2.79 12.41
C THR A 55 -11.98 1.68 11.43
N ARG A 56 -11.36 1.65 10.26
CA ARG A 56 -11.51 0.59 9.27
C ARG A 56 -10.22 0.41 8.49
N TYR A 57 -9.67 -0.80 8.52
CA TYR A 57 -8.46 -1.15 7.78
C TYR A 57 -8.61 -0.78 6.28
N SER A 58 -7.59 -0.11 5.73
CA SER A 58 -7.57 0.29 4.32
C SER A 58 -6.16 0.20 3.75
N ASN A 59 -5.99 -0.66 2.75
CA ASN A 59 -4.76 -0.71 1.96
C ASN A 59 -4.56 0.58 1.15
N SER A 60 -5.64 1.25 0.78
CA SER A 60 -5.56 2.53 0.06
C SER A 60 -4.81 3.59 0.84
N GLY A 61 -5.03 3.70 2.15
CA GLY A 61 -4.31 4.65 3.01
C GLY A 61 -2.81 4.42 2.98
N TYR A 62 -2.36 3.19 3.18
CA TYR A 62 -0.93 2.83 3.16
C TYR A 62 -0.31 2.94 1.76
N TYR A 63 -1.06 2.61 0.72
CA TYR A 63 -0.59 2.84 -0.65
C TYR A 63 -0.35 4.33 -0.91
N LEU A 64 -1.29 5.21 -0.53
CA LEU A 64 -1.12 6.67 -0.68
C LEU A 64 0.05 7.20 0.15
N LEU A 65 0.25 6.70 1.38
CA LEU A 65 1.42 7.06 2.20
C LEU A 65 2.73 6.74 1.49
N SER A 66 2.85 5.56 0.85
CA SER A 66 4.04 5.19 0.09
C SER A 66 4.28 6.16 -1.09
N ARG A 67 3.22 6.55 -1.79
CA ARG A 67 3.32 7.51 -2.92
C ARG A 67 3.70 8.93 -2.45
N ILE A 68 3.19 9.35 -1.29
CA ILE A 68 3.57 10.64 -0.68
C ILE A 68 5.05 10.62 -0.30
N LEU A 69 5.54 9.54 0.33
CA LEU A 69 6.96 9.38 0.68
C LEU A 69 7.85 9.51 -0.56
N GLU A 70 7.53 8.80 -1.64
CA GLU A 70 8.30 8.87 -2.88
C GLU A 70 8.31 10.28 -3.47
N LYS A 71 7.16 10.96 -3.45
CA LYS A 71 7.03 12.32 -3.97
C LYS A 71 7.85 13.33 -3.17
N VAL A 72 7.81 13.22 -1.84
CA VAL A 72 8.52 14.15 -0.94
C VAL A 72 10.03 13.89 -0.97
N ALA A 73 10.44 12.63 -0.89
CA ALA A 73 11.85 12.24 -0.87
C ALA A 73 12.49 12.22 -2.27
N LYS A 74 11.70 12.27 -3.34
CA LYS A 74 12.14 12.13 -4.74
C LYS A 74 12.97 10.86 -5.00
N LYS A 75 12.60 9.78 -4.32
CA LYS A 75 13.23 8.46 -4.39
C LYS A 75 12.18 7.35 -4.41
N PRO A 76 12.45 6.21 -5.08
CA PRO A 76 11.59 5.03 -5.02
C PRO A 76 11.47 4.48 -3.58
N TYR A 77 10.33 3.87 -3.26
CA TYR A 77 10.03 3.35 -1.93
C TYR A 77 11.06 2.31 -1.44
N ASN A 78 11.49 1.40 -2.32
CA ASN A 78 12.50 0.39 -1.98
C ASN A 78 13.86 1.01 -1.60
N VAL A 79 14.24 2.11 -2.25
CA VAL A 79 15.45 2.87 -1.90
C VAL A 79 15.29 3.50 -0.52
N LEU A 80 14.14 4.13 -0.25
CA LEU A 80 13.84 4.73 1.04
C LEU A 80 13.83 3.70 2.17
N LEU A 81 13.24 2.52 1.94
CA LEU A 81 13.24 1.41 2.88
C LEU A 81 14.65 0.97 3.21
N LYS A 82 15.51 0.80 2.20
CA LYS A 82 16.90 0.40 2.36
C LYS A 82 17.73 1.44 3.11
N GLU A 83 17.64 2.70 2.71
CA GLU A 83 18.44 3.78 3.31
C GLU A 83 18.05 4.07 4.77
N ASN A 84 16.78 3.97 5.10
CA ASN A 84 16.25 4.42 6.40
C ASN A 84 16.03 3.29 7.40
N ILE A 85 15.80 2.06 6.95
CA ILE A 85 15.44 0.93 7.83
C ILE A 85 16.39 -0.23 7.63
N THR A 86 16.28 -0.97 6.52
CA THR A 86 16.94 -2.27 6.37
C THR A 86 18.45 -2.16 6.32
N GLY A 87 19.00 -1.13 5.68
CA GLY A 87 20.44 -0.89 5.65
C GLY A 87 21.00 -0.50 7.02
N LYS A 88 20.31 0.38 7.75
CA LYS A 88 20.72 0.81 9.10
C LYS A 88 20.64 -0.31 10.12
N ALA A 89 19.65 -1.18 10.01
CA ALA A 89 19.45 -2.33 10.89
C ALA A 89 20.27 -3.56 10.49
N GLY A 90 21.05 -3.50 9.41
CA GLY A 90 21.83 -4.64 8.92
C GLY A 90 20.98 -5.81 8.40
N MET A 91 19.75 -5.55 7.95
CA MET A 91 18.79 -6.56 7.50
C MET A 91 19.09 -7.01 6.06
N LYS A 92 20.12 -7.84 5.89
CA LYS A 92 20.64 -8.24 4.57
C LYS A 92 19.67 -9.09 3.74
N ASN A 93 18.69 -9.75 4.39
CA ASN A 93 17.73 -10.66 3.75
C ASN A 93 16.31 -10.10 3.75
N THR A 94 16.14 -8.79 3.87
CA THR A 94 14.86 -8.11 3.80
C THR A 94 14.81 -7.23 2.56
N PHE A 95 13.84 -7.49 1.69
CA PHE A 95 13.72 -6.87 0.37
C PHE A 95 12.30 -6.34 0.15
N SER A 96 12.19 -5.28 -0.63
CA SER A 96 10.94 -4.94 -1.28
C SER A 96 10.75 -5.81 -2.54
N VAL A 97 9.52 -6.11 -2.94
CA VAL A 97 9.25 -6.74 -4.24
C VAL A 97 9.80 -5.93 -5.42
N LEU A 98 9.95 -4.62 -5.24
CA LEU A 98 10.56 -3.71 -6.23
C LEU A 98 12.07 -3.93 -6.42
N ASP A 99 12.73 -4.65 -5.51
CA ASP A 99 14.15 -5.02 -5.63
C ASP A 99 14.32 -6.27 -6.51
N HIS A 100 13.23 -6.92 -6.91
CA HIS A 100 13.23 -8.17 -7.69
C HIS A 100 14.17 -9.26 -7.14
N PRO A 101 14.09 -9.59 -5.83
CA PRO A 101 15.01 -10.54 -5.23
C PRO A 101 14.81 -11.93 -5.84
N THR A 102 15.92 -12.61 -6.16
CA THR A 102 15.91 -13.96 -6.74
C THR A 102 16.05 -15.08 -5.70
N ASN A 103 16.56 -14.74 -4.51
CA ASN A 103 16.83 -15.70 -3.44
C ASN A 103 15.87 -15.52 -2.27
N VAL A 104 14.58 -15.74 -2.54
CA VAL A 104 13.51 -15.67 -1.54
C VAL A 104 12.67 -16.93 -1.57
N PHE A 105 12.12 -17.32 -0.42
CA PHE A 105 11.15 -18.40 -0.34
C PHE A 105 9.89 -18.02 -1.13
N LYS A 106 9.36 -18.99 -1.88
CA LYS A 106 8.06 -18.83 -2.54
C LYS A 106 6.95 -18.88 -1.50
N SER A 107 6.01 -17.97 -1.59
CA SER A 107 4.76 -18.09 -0.83
C SER A 107 3.78 -18.98 -1.58
N TYR A 108 2.99 -19.73 -0.83
CA TYR A 108 1.97 -20.63 -1.37
C TYR A 108 0.65 -20.30 -0.71
N GLU A 109 -0.41 -20.24 -1.50
CA GLU A 109 -1.78 -20.22 -0.98
C GLU A 109 -2.25 -21.63 -0.76
N ASN A 110 -2.84 -21.91 0.40
CA ASN A 110 -3.53 -23.16 0.63
C ASN A 110 -4.91 -23.07 -0.01
N ASN A 111 -5.04 -23.57 -1.23
CA ASN A 111 -6.29 -23.59 -1.98
C ASN A 111 -7.25 -24.72 -1.52
N GLY A 112 -7.11 -25.23 -0.30
CA GLY A 112 -8.01 -26.26 0.25
C GLY A 112 -7.95 -27.58 -0.53
N GLY A 113 -6.84 -27.87 -1.18
CA GLY A 113 -6.62 -29.15 -1.85
C GLY A 113 -6.64 -30.30 -0.85
N ASN A 114 -7.57 -31.19 -1.01
CA ASN A 114 -7.59 -32.50 -0.35
C ASN A 114 -6.34 -33.30 -0.70
#